data_31ee394574d0a8b14405f8f8f30f4379
#
_entry.id   31ee394574d0a8b14405f8f8f30f4379
#
_cell.length_a   1.000
_cell.length_b   1.000
_cell.length_c   1.000
_cell.angle_alpha   90.00
_cell.angle_beta   90.00
_cell.angle_gamma   90.00
#
_symmetry.space_group_name_H-M   'P 1'
#
loop_
_entity.id
_entity.type
_entity.pdbx_description
1 polymer ?
#
loop_
_entity_poly.entity_id
_entity_poly.type
_entity_poly.pdbx_seq_one_letter_code
_entity_poly.pdbx_strand_id
1 'polypeptide(L)' 'MPIVVNLDVMMAKRKVSSGELAERVGITPANLSILKNGKAKAVRFSTLEAICRVLGCQPGDILEYREEPGESET' A
#
# COMPACT_ATOMS: atom_id res chain seq x y z
N MET A 1 12.97 -3.69 4.39
CA MET A 1 12.00 -3.39 5.43
C MET A 1 11.17 -4.61 5.75
N PRO A 2 10.99 -4.94 7.03
CA PRO A 2 10.14 -6.08 7.40
C PRO A 2 8.69 -5.93 7.00
N ILE A 3 8.21 -4.69 6.90
CA ILE A 3 6.85 -4.44 6.41
C ILE A 3 6.92 -4.19 4.91
N VAL A 4 6.24 -5.04 4.16
CA VAL A 4 6.21 -4.96 2.70
C VAL A 4 4.86 -4.39 2.28
N VAL A 5 4.91 -3.43 1.36
CA VAL A 5 3.69 -2.81 0.82
C VAL A 5 3.41 -3.43 -0.54
N ASN A 6 2.29 -4.12 -0.64
CA ASN A 6 1.88 -4.79 -1.88
C ASN A 6 0.78 -4.03 -2.61
N LEU A 7 0.78 -2.71 -2.46
CA LEU A 7 -0.26 -1.88 -3.03
C LEU A 7 -0.28 -1.95 -4.55
N ASP A 8 0.90 -1.91 -5.17
CA ASP A 8 0.96 -1.98 -6.62
C ASP A 8 0.46 -3.31 -7.16
N VAL A 9 0.68 -4.40 -6.42
CA VAL A 9 0.15 -5.71 -6.80
C VAL A 9 -1.37 -5.68 -6.82
N MET A 10 -1.97 -5.13 -5.77
CA MET A 10 -3.43 -5.06 -5.69
C MET A 10 -4.00 -4.11 -6.73
N MET A 11 -3.31 -3.00 -7.01
CA MET A 11 -3.74 -2.09 -8.05
C MET A 11 -3.76 -2.78 -9.40
N ALA A 12 -2.74 -3.57 -9.69
CA ALA A 12 -2.67 -4.32 -10.95
C ALA A 12 -3.80 -5.35 -11.02
N LYS A 13 -4.05 -6.04 -9.92
CA LYS A 13 -5.13 -7.05 -9.90
C LYS A 13 -6.49 -6.43 -10.16
N ARG A 14 -6.71 -5.22 -9.67
CA ARG A 14 -8.00 -4.52 -9.83
C ARG A 14 -8.01 -3.60 -11.04
N LYS A 15 -6.88 -3.48 -11.75
CA LYS A 15 -6.74 -2.64 -12.94
C LYS A 15 -7.07 -1.19 -12.62
N VAL A 16 -6.57 -0.69 -11.49
CA VAL A 16 -6.77 0.68 -11.05
C VAL A 16 -5.43 1.39 -11.17
N SER A 17 -5.42 2.55 -11.86
CA SER A 17 -4.21 3.33 -12.02
C SER A 17 -3.89 4.13 -10.78
N SER A 18 -2.62 4.60 -10.68
CA SER A 18 -2.21 5.42 -9.56
C SER A 18 -3.01 6.71 -9.47
N GLY A 19 -3.24 7.36 -10.61
CA GLY A 19 -4.02 8.60 -10.61
C GLY A 19 -5.44 8.38 -10.16
N GLU A 20 -6.06 7.31 -10.64
CA GLU A 20 -7.43 7.00 -10.25
C GLU A 20 -7.52 6.67 -8.76
N LEU A 21 -6.58 5.88 -8.26
CA LEU A 21 -6.61 5.52 -6.85
C LEU A 21 -6.39 6.73 -5.96
N ALA A 22 -5.41 7.58 -6.31
CA ALA A 22 -5.15 8.78 -5.52
C ALA A 22 -6.38 9.67 -5.47
N GLU A 23 -7.06 9.83 -6.61
CA GLU A 23 -8.26 10.67 -6.66
C GLU A 23 -9.37 10.09 -5.81
N ARG A 24 -9.60 8.79 -5.90
CA ARG A 24 -10.71 8.16 -5.18
C ARG A 24 -10.45 8.07 -3.69
N VAL A 25 -9.18 7.94 -3.29
CA VAL A 25 -8.80 7.91 -1.88
C VAL A 25 -8.74 9.30 -1.30
N GLY A 26 -8.45 10.30 -2.12
CA GLY A 26 -8.39 11.68 -1.66
C GLY A 26 -7.01 12.09 -1.19
N ILE A 27 -5.96 11.50 -1.77
CA ILE A 27 -4.58 11.87 -1.46
C ILE A 27 -3.90 12.33 -2.74
N THR A 28 -2.76 12.99 -2.59
CA THR A 28 -2.02 13.44 -3.75
C THR A 28 -1.32 12.25 -4.43
N PRO A 29 -1.08 12.33 -5.75
CA PRO A 29 -0.31 11.29 -6.42
C PRO A 29 1.08 11.11 -5.81
N ALA A 30 1.69 12.20 -5.32
CA ALA A 30 3.00 12.10 -4.70
C ALA A 30 2.94 11.27 -3.42
N ASN A 31 1.92 11.49 -2.58
CA ASN A 31 1.76 10.72 -1.36
C ASN A 31 1.46 9.25 -1.67
N LEU A 32 0.67 9.00 -2.69
CA LEU A 32 0.39 7.63 -3.09
C LEU A 32 1.66 6.94 -3.56
N SER A 33 2.50 7.65 -4.32
CA SER A 33 3.75 7.09 -4.80
C SER A 33 4.68 6.71 -3.65
N ILE A 34 4.75 7.57 -2.62
CA ILE A 34 5.56 7.28 -1.45
C ILE A 34 5.09 6.00 -0.77
N LEU A 35 3.77 5.87 -0.62
CA LEU A 35 3.21 4.68 0.01
C LEU A 35 3.41 3.44 -0.86
N LYS A 36 3.15 3.57 -2.15
CA LYS A 36 3.26 2.44 -3.08
C LYS A 36 4.67 1.89 -3.14
N ASN A 37 5.66 2.77 -3.06
CA ASN A 37 7.06 2.35 -3.16
C ASN A 37 7.64 1.90 -1.82
N GLY A 38 6.80 1.84 -0.78
CA GLY A 38 7.25 1.36 0.51
C GLY A 38 8.12 2.35 1.28
N LYS A 39 8.07 3.62 0.91
CA LYS A 39 8.89 4.63 1.56
C LYS A 39 8.13 5.41 2.62
N ALA A 40 6.85 5.13 2.79
CA ALA A 40 6.06 5.80 3.81
C ALA A 40 6.45 5.25 5.18
N LYS A 41 6.58 6.14 6.15
CA LYS A 41 6.87 5.74 7.53
C LYS A 41 5.60 5.44 8.31
N ALA A 42 4.47 5.89 7.81
CA ALA A 42 3.18 5.69 8.47
C ALA A 42 2.08 5.82 7.44
N VAL A 43 0.94 5.23 7.75
CA VAL A 43 -0.26 5.39 6.96
C VAL A 43 -1.42 5.54 7.93
N ARG A 44 -2.28 6.51 7.66
CA ARG A 44 -3.45 6.72 8.50
C ARG A 44 -4.46 5.61 8.26
N PHE A 45 -5.13 5.20 9.34
CA PHE A 45 -6.17 4.19 9.20
C PHE A 45 -7.26 4.64 8.23
N SER A 46 -7.60 5.94 8.22
CA SER A 46 -8.61 6.43 7.30
C SER A 46 -8.17 6.27 5.84
N THR A 47 -6.89 6.50 5.56
CA THR A 47 -6.35 6.29 4.23
C THR A 47 -6.35 4.81 3.86
N LEU A 48 -5.93 3.98 4.79
CA LEU A 48 -5.90 2.53 4.57
C LEU A 48 -7.30 2.00 4.31
N GLU A 49 -8.27 2.48 5.08
CA GLU A 49 -9.66 2.08 4.91
C GLU A 49 -10.18 2.47 3.52
N ALA A 50 -9.85 3.68 3.07
CA ALA A 50 -10.29 4.15 1.76
C ALA A 50 -9.66 3.31 0.65
N ILE A 51 -8.38 2.96 0.79
CA ILE A 51 -7.72 2.12 -0.20
C ILE A 51 -8.39 0.75 -0.25
N CYS A 52 -8.67 0.16 0.88
CA CYS A 52 -9.32 -1.14 0.94
C CYS A 52 -10.71 -1.08 0.29
N ARG A 53 -11.44 0.01 0.51
CA ARG A 53 -12.76 0.17 -0.06
C ARG A 53 -12.69 0.27 -1.58
N VAL A 54 -11.76 1.06 -2.09
CA VAL A 54 -11.62 1.27 -3.52
C VAL A 54 -11.18 -0.01 -4.22
N LEU A 55 -10.23 -0.72 -3.63
CA LEU A 55 -9.68 -1.92 -4.26
C LEU A 55 -10.44 -3.18 -3.88
N GLY A 56 -11.40 -3.10 -2.96
CA GLY A 56 -12.15 -4.26 -2.55
C GLY A 56 -11.30 -5.33 -1.92
N CYS A 57 -10.43 -4.94 -0.99
CA CYS A 57 -9.49 -5.88 -0.37
C CYS A 57 -9.36 -5.59 1.12
N GLN A 58 -8.56 -6.39 1.78
CA GLN A 58 -8.31 -6.28 3.20
C GLN A 58 -6.94 -5.64 3.45
N PRO A 59 -6.72 -5.04 4.62
CA PRO A 59 -5.39 -4.49 4.92
C PRO A 59 -4.26 -5.50 4.76
N GLY A 60 -4.51 -6.76 5.08
CA GLY A 60 -3.50 -7.79 4.90
C GLY A 60 -3.13 -8.07 3.46
N ASP A 61 -3.96 -7.62 2.52
CA ASP A 61 -3.62 -7.73 1.10
C ASP A 61 -2.68 -6.62 0.67
N ILE A 62 -2.60 -5.56 1.45
CA ILE A 62 -1.80 -4.38 1.11
C ILE A 62 -0.50 -4.36 1.91
N LEU A 63 -0.55 -4.71 3.19
CA LEU A 63 0.57 -4.66 4.10
C LEU A 63 0.89 -6.06 4.60
N GLU A 64 2.17 -6.38 4.64
CA GLU A 64 2.61 -7.71 5.01
C GLU A 64 3.88 -7.59 5.84
N TYR A 65 3.96 -8.36 6.91
CA TYR A 65 5.23 -8.51 7.62
C TYR A 65 5.98 -9.67 6.98
N ARG A 66 7.19 -9.40 6.55
CA ARG A 66 8.03 -10.44 5.93
C ARG A 66 9.42 -10.33 6.50
N GLU A 67 9.85 -11.39 7.15
CA GLU A 67 11.17 -11.42 7.73
C GLU A 67 12.19 -11.68 6.63
N GLU A 68 13.18 -10.80 6.53
CA GLU A 68 14.20 -10.94 5.51
C GLU A 68 15.26 -11.92 5.99
N PRO A 69 15.72 -12.84 5.12
CA PRO A 69 16.68 -13.86 5.55
C PRO A 69 17.93 -13.30 6.20
N GLY A 70 18.45 -12.20 5.67
CA GLY A 70 19.67 -11.62 6.24
C GLY A 70 19.45 -11.02 7.61
N GLU A 71 18.25 -10.54 7.89
CA GLU A 71 17.94 -9.91 9.16
C GLU A 71 17.55 -10.92 10.22
N SER A 72 16.94 -12.02 9.82
CA SER A 72 16.46 -13.00 10.77
C SER A 72 17.58 -13.70 11.49
N GLU A 73 18.79 -13.61 10.98
CA GLU A 73 19.93 -14.26 11.57
C GLU A 73 20.62 -13.40 12.62
N THR A 74 20.26 -12.17 12.71
CA THR A 74 20.85 -11.28 13.69
C THR A 74 19.98 -11.15 14.92
#